data_f909a63f7a6e93cbf5837c0871b2c039
#
_entry.id   f909a63f7a6e93cbf5837c0871b2c039
#
_cell.length_a   1.000
_cell.length_b   1.000
_cell.length_c   1.000
_cell.angle_alpha   90.00
_cell.angle_beta   90.00
_cell.angle_gamma   90.00
#
_symmetry.space_group_name_H-M   'P 1'
#
loop_
_entity.id
_entity.type
_entity.pdbx_description
1 polymer ?
#
loop_
_entity_poly.entity_id
_entity_poly.type
_entity_poly.pdbx_seq_one_letter_code
_entity_poly.pdbx_strand_id
1 'polypeptide(L)'
;MNKASSKNRVLSETKPPAVKLGRGRAPRAKTLQDAKDALYKEHIVEVAERIFAEQGFTNAKMQDIASEAGISLGRLYLSYPSKNDLYRGVLIARDKEMLNTVLARSQDGMQTPTSVEEVLWFNEAHLHFLLQHPNYLRMQLQEGHAWYHQSAQPTHEEQMMWDRGLLMLKTLFTWGISQKIFSPAPAEHQARILLSLQQTRLANWVMDGMKESHEAVILGIQADFIRLFCRPEAIAKLLSADGAGMSEKTIKKI
;
A
#
# COMPACT_ATOMS: atom_id res chain seq x y z
N MET A 1 -67.07 11.03 -57.82
CA MET A 1 -67.67 12.00 -56.88
C MET A 1 -67.29 11.53 -55.47
N ASN A 2 -66.42 12.11 -54.80
CA ASN A 2 -66.57 12.75 -53.52
C ASN A 2 -65.21 13.23 -52.96
N LYS A 3 -65.20 14.51 -52.63
CA LYS A 3 -64.09 15.25 -52.03
C LYS A 3 -63.95 14.82 -50.57
N ALA A 4 -62.71 14.63 -50.08
CA ALA A 4 -62.46 14.65 -48.65
C ALA A 4 -61.23 15.52 -48.38
N SER A 5 -61.47 16.51 -47.62
CA SER A 5 -60.72 17.66 -47.20
C SER A 5 -59.47 17.29 -46.39
N SER A 6 -58.33 17.86 -46.76
CA SER A 6 -57.10 17.90 -45.99
C SER A 6 -57.25 18.80 -44.75
N LYS A 7 -57.06 18.27 -43.54
CA LYS A 7 -56.88 19.04 -42.32
C LYS A 7 -55.38 18.97 -41.90
N ASN A 8 -54.71 20.08 -42.14
CA ASN A 8 -53.39 20.34 -41.53
C ASN A 8 -53.49 20.33 -40.01
N ARG A 9 -52.76 19.43 -39.38
CA ARG A 9 -52.60 19.40 -37.92
C ARG A 9 -51.22 19.98 -37.63
N VAL A 10 -51.18 21.20 -37.15
CA VAL A 10 -50.00 21.89 -36.63
C VAL A 10 -49.54 21.12 -35.39
N LEU A 11 -48.35 20.54 -35.43
CA LEU A 11 -47.70 19.91 -34.28
C LEU A 11 -47.11 21.05 -33.42
N SER A 12 -47.68 21.20 -32.24
CA SER A 12 -47.14 22.08 -31.19
C SER A 12 -45.83 21.53 -30.67
N GLU A 13 -44.75 22.28 -30.86
CA GLU A 13 -43.44 22.04 -30.26
C GLU A 13 -43.56 22.13 -28.74
N THR A 14 -43.51 20.99 -28.06
CA THR A 14 -43.35 20.92 -26.61
C THR A 14 -41.87 21.07 -26.28
N LYS A 15 -41.53 22.22 -25.70
CA LYS A 15 -40.21 22.55 -25.16
C LYS A 15 -39.83 21.49 -24.08
N PRO A 16 -38.62 20.86 -24.15
CA PRO A 16 -38.21 19.87 -23.15
C PRO A 16 -38.08 20.54 -21.77
N PRO A 17 -38.39 19.84 -20.67
CA PRO A 17 -38.28 20.37 -19.32
C PRO A 17 -36.82 20.69 -18.99
N ALA A 18 -36.58 21.89 -18.46
CA ALA A 18 -35.25 22.31 -17.99
C ALA A 18 -34.78 21.37 -16.87
N VAL A 19 -33.73 20.60 -17.12
CA VAL A 19 -33.03 19.81 -16.11
C VAL A 19 -32.37 20.81 -15.15
N LYS A 20 -32.93 20.95 -13.95
CA LYS A 20 -32.26 21.64 -12.85
C LYS A 20 -31.02 20.84 -12.45
N LEU A 21 -29.85 21.22 -12.96
CA LEU A 21 -28.59 20.79 -12.41
C LEU A 21 -28.54 21.21 -10.94
N GLY A 22 -28.75 20.23 -10.05
CA GLY A 22 -28.54 20.40 -8.64
C GLY A 22 -27.12 20.91 -8.43
N ARG A 23 -26.97 22.10 -7.86
CA ARG A 23 -25.67 22.61 -7.40
C ARG A 23 -25.12 21.60 -6.41
N GLY A 24 -24.18 20.75 -6.85
CA GLY A 24 -23.42 19.87 -5.99
C GLY A 24 -22.83 20.73 -4.87
N ARG A 25 -23.18 20.39 -3.64
CA ARG A 25 -22.66 21.04 -2.44
C ARG A 25 -21.14 20.88 -2.50
N ALA A 26 -20.40 21.97 -2.61
CA ALA A 26 -18.95 21.98 -2.54
C ALA A 26 -18.50 21.16 -1.32
N PRO A 27 -17.42 20.36 -1.41
CA PRO A 27 -16.93 19.59 -0.27
C PRO A 27 -16.74 20.55 0.90
N ARG A 28 -17.37 20.20 2.04
CA ARG A 28 -17.32 21.00 3.26
C ARG A 28 -15.86 21.25 3.58
N ALA A 29 -15.40 22.51 3.53
CA ALA A 29 -14.06 22.88 3.94
C ALA A 29 -13.86 22.30 5.36
N LYS A 30 -12.78 21.52 5.57
CA LYS A 30 -12.43 21.00 6.89
C LYS A 30 -12.39 22.16 7.85
N THR A 31 -13.09 22.07 8.95
CA THR A 31 -13.06 23.12 9.99
C THR A 31 -11.65 23.14 10.59
N LEU A 32 -11.24 24.26 11.16
CA LEU A 32 -9.97 24.36 11.88
C LEU A 32 -9.84 23.28 12.98
N GLN A 33 -10.97 22.88 13.55
CA GLN A 33 -11.04 21.81 14.53
C GLN A 33 -10.72 20.45 13.92
N ASP A 34 -11.31 20.11 12.75
CA ASP A 34 -11.02 18.86 12.04
C ASP A 34 -9.52 18.75 11.69
N ALA A 35 -8.91 19.87 11.28
CA ALA A 35 -7.47 19.92 10.99
C ALA A 35 -6.62 19.71 12.25
N LYS A 36 -7.00 20.30 13.38
CA LYS A 36 -6.31 20.08 14.66
C LYS A 36 -6.44 18.63 15.12
N ASP A 37 -7.64 18.07 15.03
CA ASP A 37 -7.88 16.67 15.44
C ASP A 37 -7.11 15.68 14.54
N ALA A 38 -6.93 15.99 13.26
CA ALA A 38 -6.10 15.20 12.35
C ALA A 38 -4.61 15.25 12.76
N LEU A 39 -4.08 16.45 13.04
CA LEU A 39 -2.69 16.61 13.51
C LEU A 39 -2.45 15.90 14.87
N TYR A 40 -3.42 15.97 15.79
CA TYR A 40 -3.32 15.23 17.04
C TYR A 40 -3.29 13.72 16.84
N LYS A 41 -4.13 13.20 15.93
CA LYS A 41 -4.13 11.76 15.63
C LYS A 41 -2.81 11.32 15.02
N GLU A 42 -2.27 12.10 14.09
CA GLU A 42 -0.97 11.81 13.48
C GLU A 42 0.14 11.77 14.52
N HIS A 43 0.20 12.77 15.40
CA HIS A 43 1.17 12.81 16.48
C HIS A 43 1.03 11.62 17.46
N ILE A 44 -0.20 11.22 17.81
CA ILE A 44 -0.43 10.02 18.63
C ILE A 44 0.10 8.77 17.92
N VAL A 45 -0.13 8.64 16.62
CA VAL A 45 0.35 7.52 15.80
C VAL A 45 1.88 7.45 15.81
N GLU A 46 2.58 8.57 15.60
CA GLU A 46 4.04 8.63 15.60
C GLU A 46 4.65 8.21 16.96
N VAL A 47 4.11 8.75 18.05
CA VAL A 47 4.57 8.41 19.41
C VAL A 47 4.28 6.93 19.72
N ALA A 48 3.07 6.46 19.41
CA ALA A 48 2.68 5.08 19.65
C ALA A 48 3.51 4.09 18.81
N GLU A 49 3.76 4.40 17.54
CA GLU A 49 4.61 3.60 16.66
C GLU A 49 5.99 3.38 17.27
N ARG A 50 6.64 4.45 17.72
CA ARG A 50 7.96 4.38 18.34
C ARG A 50 7.94 3.53 19.61
N ILE A 51 7.00 3.78 20.52
CA ILE A 51 6.90 3.03 21.78
C ILE A 51 6.61 1.54 21.52
N PHE A 52 5.72 1.22 20.59
CA PHE A 52 5.44 -0.17 20.21
C PHE A 52 6.65 -0.84 19.56
N ALA A 53 7.37 -0.14 18.70
CA ALA A 53 8.56 -0.68 18.05
C ALA A 53 9.70 -0.97 19.04
N GLU A 54 9.87 -0.12 20.06
CA GLU A 54 10.93 -0.25 21.07
C GLU A 54 10.60 -1.25 22.17
N GLN A 55 9.38 -1.23 22.68
CA GLN A 55 8.98 -2.03 23.87
C GLN A 55 8.17 -3.29 23.51
N GLY A 56 7.67 -3.38 22.31
CA GLY A 56 6.71 -4.41 21.88
C GLY A 56 5.30 -4.13 22.40
N PHE A 57 4.32 -4.80 21.78
CA PHE A 57 2.90 -4.64 22.14
C PHE A 57 2.64 -4.93 23.63
N THR A 58 3.23 -6.00 24.17
CA THR A 58 2.94 -6.48 25.55
C THR A 58 3.36 -5.45 26.59
N ASN A 59 4.57 -4.88 26.49
CA ASN A 59 5.16 -4.00 27.50
C ASN A 59 4.72 -2.54 27.36
N ALA A 60 4.37 -2.08 26.16
CA ALA A 60 3.91 -0.72 25.94
C ALA A 60 2.65 -0.41 26.76
N LYS A 61 2.60 0.77 27.36
CA LYS A 61 1.48 1.22 28.20
C LYS A 61 0.81 2.44 27.60
N MET A 62 -0.53 2.45 27.61
CA MET A 62 -1.32 3.61 27.15
C MET A 62 -0.96 4.90 27.89
N GLN A 63 -0.59 4.79 29.16
CA GLN A 63 -0.20 5.92 29.99
C GLN A 63 1.11 6.57 29.52
N ASP A 64 2.10 5.76 29.13
CA ASP A 64 3.39 6.25 28.64
C ASP A 64 3.20 6.94 27.29
N ILE A 65 2.39 6.33 26.41
CA ILE A 65 2.02 6.91 25.11
C ILE A 65 1.30 8.25 25.28
N ALA A 66 0.30 8.34 26.18
CA ALA A 66 -0.43 9.57 26.43
C ALA A 66 0.50 10.68 26.98
N SER A 67 1.36 10.32 27.95
CA SER A 67 2.33 11.23 28.57
C SER A 67 3.29 11.80 27.53
N GLU A 68 3.82 10.95 26.67
CA GLU A 68 4.80 11.36 25.66
C GLU A 68 4.16 12.13 24.50
N ALA A 69 2.93 11.79 24.13
CA ALA A 69 2.14 12.56 23.16
C ALA A 69 1.62 13.90 23.74
N GLY A 70 1.89 14.20 25.02
CA GLY A 70 1.46 15.44 25.67
C GLY A 70 -0.06 15.57 25.81
N ILE A 71 -0.79 14.45 25.92
CA ILE A 71 -2.25 14.42 26.07
C ILE A 71 -2.66 13.68 27.36
N SER A 72 -3.87 13.95 27.83
CA SER A 72 -4.42 13.16 28.93
C SER A 72 -4.74 11.74 28.51
N LEU A 73 -4.59 10.77 29.41
CA LEU A 73 -4.95 9.38 29.18
C LEU A 73 -6.43 9.23 28.75
N GLY A 74 -7.33 10.03 29.34
CA GLY A 74 -8.74 10.04 28.95
C GLY A 74 -8.95 10.48 27.50
N ARG A 75 -8.16 11.45 27.02
CA ARG A 75 -8.22 11.89 25.60
C ARG A 75 -7.70 10.79 24.66
N LEU A 76 -6.66 10.06 25.06
CA LEU A 76 -6.16 8.92 24.28
C LEU A 76 -7.23 7.84 24.14
N TYR A 77 -7.91 7.48 25.24
CA TYR A 77 -9.00 6.49 25.23
C TYR A 77 -10.23 6.92 24.43
N LEU A 78 -10.49 8.23 24.29
CA LEU A 78 -11.53 8.72 23.40
C LEU A 78 -11.23 8.49 21.93
N SER A 79 -9.95 8.50 21.54
CA SER A 79 -9.52 8.26 20.16
C SER A 79 -9.29 6.78 19.86
N TYR A 80 -8.78 6.04 20.85
CA TYR A 80 -8.45 4.62 20.76
C TYR A 80 -8.91 3.90 22.03
N PRO A 81 -10.07 3.25 22.02
CA PRO A 81 -10.69 2.64 23.21
C PRO A 81 -9.84 1.60 23.92
N SER A 82 -8.88 0.98 23.23
CA SER A 82 -7.94 0.01 23.81
C SER A 82 -6.54 0.15 23.23
N LYS A 83 -5.56 -0.48 23.88
CA LYS A 83 -4.19 -0.61 23.36
C LYS A 83 -4.16 -1.32 22.01
N ASN A 84 -5.02 -2.32 21.83
CA ASN A 84 -5.14 -3.03 20.58
C ASN A 84 -5.69 -2.13 19.47
N ASP A 85 -6.70 -1.29 19.76
CA ASP A 85 -7.23 -0.34 18.78
C ASP A 85 -6.19 0.70 18.36
N LEU A 86 -5.36 1.16 19.31
CA LEU A 86 -4.26 2.07 19.01
C LEU A 86 -3.19 1.39 18.14
N TYR A 87 -2.77 0.17 18.50
CA TYR A 87 -1.77 -0.59 17.75
C TYR A 87 -2.21 -0.84 16.31
N ARG A 88 -3.45 -1.32 16.12
CA ARG A 88 -4.05 -1.49 14.80
C ARG A 88 -4.21 -0.18 14.05
N GLY A 89 -4.56 0.89 14.76
CA GLY A 89 -4.65 2.24 14.18
C GLY A 89 -3.32 2.74 13.63
N VAL A 90 -2.20 2.42 14.29
CA VAL A 90 -0.84 2.72 13.79
C VAL A 90 -0.57 1.94 12.50
N LEU A 91 -0.79 0.62 12.50
CA LEU A 91 -0.58 -0.21 11.31
C LEU A 91 -1.41 0.27 10.13
N ILE A 92 -2.72 0.50 10.33
CA ILE A 92 -3.62 1.00 9.28
C ILE A 92 -3.16 2.36 8.72
N ALA A 93 -2.70 3.27 9.58
CA ALA A 93 -2.23 4.59 9.15
C ALA A 93 -1.01 4.46 8.23
N ARG A 94 -0.04 3.63 8.61
CA ARG A 94 1.18 3.40 7.81
C ARG A 94 0.92 2.58 6.55
N ASP A 95 0.04 1.59 6.59
CA ASP A 95 -0.38 0.85 5.40
C ASP A 95 -1.04 1.76 4.36
N LYS A 96 -1.90 2.69 4.80
CA LYS A 96 -2.50 3.70 3.92
C LYS A 96 -1.46 4.63 3.30
N GLU A 97 -0.52 5.10 4.09
CA GLU A 97 0.57 5.96 3.64
C GLU A 97 1.44 5.23 2.61
N MET A 98 1.83 3.99 2.90
CA MET A 98 2.57 3.13 2.00
C MET A 98 1.83 2.93 0.66
N LEU A 99 0.57 2.55 0.72
CA LEU A 99 -0.24 2.33 -0.47
C LEU A 99 -0.37 3.60 -1.30
N ASN A 100 -0.60 4.76 -0.66
CA ASN A 100 -0.68 6.05 -1.33
C ASN A 100 0.67 6.42 -1.97
N THR A 101 1.79 6.18 -1.28
CA THR A 101 3.14 6.46 -1.79
C THR A 101 3.46 5.60 -3.03
N VAL A 102 3.14 4.31 -2.97
CA VAL A 102 3.34 3.38 -4.09
C VAL A 102 2.42 3.74 -5.27
N LEU A 103 1.16 4.10 -5.01
CA LEU A 103 0.20 4.44 -6.07
C LEU A 103 0.36 5.87 -6.63
N ALA A 104 0.90 6.82 -5.86
CA ALA A 104 1.06 8.22 -6.30
C ALA A 104 1.99 8.37 -7.51
N ARG A 105 2.89 7.42 -7.71
CA ARG A 105 3.79 7.38 -8.87
C ARG A 105 3.17 6.67 -10.09
N SER A 106 2.06 5.97 -9.91
CA SER A 106 1.26 5.41 -11.00
C SER A 106 0.24 6.45 -11.44
N GLN A 107 0.38 7.02 -12.65
CA GLN A 107 -0.45 8.14 -13.13
C GLN A 107 -1.96 7.88 -13.15
N ASP A 108 -2.39 6.61 -13.14
CA ASP A 108 -3.81 6.21 -13.24
C ASP A 108 -4.24 5.15 -12.21
N GLY A 109 -3.57 5.07 -11.07
CA GLY A 109 -3.89 4.04 -10.06
C GLY A 109 -3.29 2.68 -10.42
N MET A 110 -3.90 1.59 -9.96
CA MET A 110 -3.39 0.23 -10.11
C MET A 110 -3.51 -0.26 -11.56
N GLN A 111 -2.53 0.10 -12.41
CA GLN A 111 -2.47 -0.38 -13.79
C GLN A 111 -1.71 -1.70 -13.91
N THR A 112 -2.02 -2.43 -14.98
CA THR A 112 -1.21 -3.58 -15.37
C THR A 112 0.16 -3.08 -15.83
N PRO A 113 1.28 -3.64 -15.33
CA PRO A 113 2.61 -3.22 -15.75
C PRO A 113 2.80 -3.34 -17.27
N THR A 114 3.62 -2.48 -17.82
CA THR A 114 3.99 -2.48 -19.24
C THR A 114 5.39 -3.02 -19.49
N SER A 115 6.21 -3.07 -18.44
CA SER A 115 7.59 -3.57 -18.51
C SER A 115 8.02 -4.25 -17.19
N VAL A 116 9.11 -5.03 -17.25
CA VAL A 116 9.68 -5.64 -16.05
C VAL A 116 10.34 -4.59 -15.15
N GLU A 117 10.87 -3.53 -15.73
CA GLU A 117 11.44 -2.41 -15.01
C GLU A 117 10.36 -1.72 -14.14
N GLU A 118 9.14 -1.60 -14.64
CA GLU A 118 8.01 -1.08 -13.86
C GLU A 118 7.65 -2.00 -12.68
N VAL A 119 7.69 -3.33 -12.87
CA VAL A 119 7.51 -4.29 -11.76
C VAL A 119 8.60 -4.11 -10.69
N LEU A 120 9.86 -4.02 -11.11
CA LEU A 120 10.99 -3.80 -10.20
C LEU A 120 10.86 -2.47 -9.47
N TRP A 121 10.42 -1.45 -10.16
CA TRP A 121 10.18 -0.14 -9.59
C TRP A 121 9.06 -0.15 -8.50
N PHE A 122 7.94 -0.86 -8.73
CA PHE A 122 6.92 -1.03 -7.69
C PHE A 122 7.46 -1.74 -6.45
N ASN A 123 8.26 -2.79 -6.66
CA ASN A 123 8.93 -3.50 -5.58
C ASN A 123 9.89 -2.59 -4.81
N GLU A 124 10.67 -1.77 -5.51
CA GLU A 124 11.57 -0.78 -4.92
C GLU A 124 10.82 0.27 -4.09
N ALA A 125 9.74 0.84 -4.63
CA ALA A 125 8.95 1.85 -3.93
C ALA A 125 8.39 1.32 -2.60
N HIS A 126 7.93 0.07 -2.57
CA HIS A 126 7.49 -0.61 -1.35
C HIS A 126 8.64 -0.79 -0.36
N LEU A 127 9.77 -1.32 -0.81
CA LEU A 127 10.95 -1.52 0.04
C LEU A 127 11.50 -0.20 0.58
N HIS A 128 11.55 0.83 -0.25
CA HIS A 128 11.97 2.18 0.16
C HIS A 128 11.11 2.71 1.30
N PHE A 129 9.79 2.56 1.19
CA PHE A 129 8.88 2.96 2.25
C PHE A 129 9.19 2.24 3.56
N LEU A 130 9.34 0.91 3.53
CA LEU A 130 9.62 0.11 4.73
C LEU A 130 10.96 0.50 5.38
N LEU A 131 12.01 0.72 4.58
CA LEU A 131 13.33 1.10 5.07
C LEU A 131 13.36 2.54 5.65
N GLN A 132 12.51 3.44 5.15
CA GLN A 132 12.36 4.80 5.67
C GLN A 132 11.52 4.84 6.96
N HIS A 133 10.73 3.79 7.26
CA HIS A 133 9.88 3.68 8.45
C HIS A 133 10.31 2.49 9.34
N PRO A 134 11.52 2.54 9.94
CA PRO A 134 12.09 1.39 10.65
C PRO A 134 11.28 0.96 11.87
N ASN A 135 10.55 1.85 12.51
CA ASN A 135 9.67 1.51 13.64
C ASN A 135 8.45 0.73 13.17
N TYR A 136 7.80 1.16 12.10
CA TYR A 136 6.71 0.43 11.48
C TYR A 136 7.17 -0.95 10.99
N LEU A 137 8.35 -1.04 10.35
CA LEU A 137 8.94 -2.31 9.95
C LEU A 137 9.16 -3.24 11.15
N ARG A 138 9.70 -2.73 12.28
CA ARG A 138 9.85 -3.53 13.49
C ARG A 138 8.52 -4.03 14.04
N MET A 139 7.49 -3.20 14.05
CA MET A 139 6.15 -3.62 14.47
C MET A 139 5.62 -4.75 13.60
N GLN A 140 5.74 -4.65 12.27
CA GLN A 140 5.35 -5.71 11.35
C GLN A 140 6.11 -7.03 11.57
N LEU A 141 7.42 -6.94 11.84
CA LEU A 141 8.26 -8.12 12.09
C LEU A 141 7.99 -8.77 13.44
N GLN A 142 7.62 -7.99 14.47
CA GLN A 142 7.28 -8.50 15.82
C GLN A 142 5.99 -9.33 15.82
N GLU A 143 5.05 -9.01 14.95
CA GLU A 143 3.78 -9.74 14.83
C GLU A 143 3.91 -11.10 14.12
N GLY A 144 5.08 -11.41 13.59
CA GLY A 144 5.24 -12.56 12.70
C GLY A 144 4.60 -12.27 11.35
N HIS A 145 4.18 -13.25 10.62
CA HIS A 145 3.63 -13.06 9.27
C HIS A 145 2.40 -12.14 9.29
N ALA A 146 2.62 -10.84 9.13
CA ALA A 146 1.62 -9.76 9.21
C ALA A 146 0.39 -9.96 8.30
N TRP A 147 0.44 -10.90 7.38
CA TRP A 147 -0.64 -11.30 6.49
C TRP A 147 -1.59 -12.36 7.10
N TYR A 148 -1.31 -12.83 8.32
CA TYR A 148 -2.09 -13.83 9.03
C TYR A 148 -2.17 -13.51 10.52
N HIS A 149 -2.90 -12.46 10.89
CA HIS A 149 -3.27 -12.23 12.28
C HIS A 149 -4.26 -13.30 12.74
N GLN A 150 -3.74 -14.39 13.28
CA GLN A 150 -4.60 -15.48 13.83
C GLN A 150 -5.27 -15.12 15.15
N SER A 151 -4.83 -14.06 15.85
CA SER A 151 -5.29 -13.76 17.20
C SER A 151 -6.48 -12.80 17.29
N ALA A 152 -6.80 -12.07 16.24
CA ALA A 152 -8.00 -11.24 16.18
C ALA A 152 -8.55 -11.23 14.76
N GLN A 153 -9.88 -11.33 14.61
CA GLN A 153 -10.50 -11.17 13.29
C GLN A 153 -10.16 -9.77 12.75
N PRO A 154 -9.67 -9.66 11.50
CA PRO A 154 -9.37 -8.36 10.91
C PRO A 154 -10.65 -7.52 10.83
N THR A 155 -10.51 -6.21 11.00
CA THR A 155 -11.59 -5.29 10.66
C THR A 155 -11.84 -5.33 9.15
N HIS A 156 -13.02 -4.88 8.74
CA HIS A 156 -13.33 -4.76 7.32
C HIS A 156 -12.32 -3.87 6.57
N GLU A 157 -11.83 -2.81 7.22
CA GLU A 157 -10.84 -1.89 6.65
C GLU A 157 -9.47 -2.57 6.43
N GLU A 158 -8.98 -3.32 7.41
CA GLU A 158 -7.74 -4.10 7.30
C GLU A 158 -7.84 -5.15 6.19
N GLN A 159 -8.96 -5.89 6.16
CA GLN A 159 -9.18 -6.90 5.12
C GLN A 159 -9.16 -6.27 3.73
N MET A 160 -9.85 -5.16 3.54
CA MET A 160 -9.85 -4.44 2.25
C MET A 160 -8.45 -3.98 1.83
N MET A 161 -7.63 -3.52 2.76
CA MET A 161 -6.27 -3.07 2.46
C MET A 161 -5.37 -4.24 2.05
N TRP A 162 -5.46 -5.35 2.78
CA TRP A 162 -4.70 -6.57 2.47
C TRP A 162 -5.11 -7.16 1.12
N ASP A 163 -6.41 -7.27 0.87
CA ASP A 163 -6.94 -7.78 -0.40
C ASP A 163 -6.46 -6.90 -1.58
N ARG A 164 -6.42 -5.58 -1.39
CA ARG A 164 -5.93 -4.65 -2.40
C ARG A 164 -4.43 -4.82 -2.67
N GLY A 165 -3.61 -4.95 -1.63
CA GLY A 165 -2.17 -5.20 -1.75
C GLY A 165 -1.89 -6.54 -2.44
N LEU A 166 -2.58 -7.61 -2.02
CA LEU A 166 -2.43 -8.92 -2.64
C LEU A 166 -2.91 -8.92 -4.10
N LEU A 167 -4.02 -8.24 -4.40
CA LEU A 167 -4.52 -8.11 -5.77
C LEU A 167 -3.50 -7.41 -6.67
N MET A 168 -2.84 -6.36 -6.18
CA MET A 168 -1.79 -5.66 -6.92
C MET A 168 -0.64 -6.62 -7.28
N LEU A 169 -0.12 -7.35 -6.31
CA LEU A 169 0.94 -8.34 -6.55
C LEU A 169 0.50 -9.45 -7.50
N LYS A 170 -0.72 -9.96 -7.36
CA LYS A 170 -1.28 -10.96 -8.30
C LYS A 170 -1.34 -10.40 -9.73
N THR A 171 -1.70 -9.15 -9.90
CA THR A 171 -1.73 -8.49 -11.22
C THR A 171 -0.34 -8.42 -11.83
N LEU A 172 0.68 -8.03 -11.04
CA LEU A 172 2.08 -8.00 -11.48
C LEU A 172 2.55 -9.38 -11.94
N PHE A 173 2.32 -10.41 -11.12
CA PHE A 173 2.74 -11.78 -11.48
C PHE A 173 1.96 -12.34 -12.68
N THR A 174 0.65 -12.11 -12.75
CA THR A 174 -0.18 -12.55 -13.88
C THR A 174 0.33 -11.93 -15.18
N TRP A 175 0.64 -10.64 -15.18
CA TRP A 175 1.21 -9.95 -16.33
C TRP A 175 2.56 -10.56 -16.71
N GLY A 176 3.52 -10.66 -15.79
CA GLY A 176 4.86 -11.18 -16.10
C GLY A 176 4.87 -12.63 -16.60
N ILE A 177 3.96 -13.47 -16.10
CA ILE A 177 3.75 -14.84 -16.60
C ILE A 177 3.21 -14.80 -18.05
N SER A 178 2.23 -13.93 -18.33
CA SER A 178 1.63 -13.79 -19.68
C SER A 178 2.66 -13.30 -20.70
N GLN A 179 3.58 -12.41 -20.27
CA GLN A 179 4.70 -11.91 -21.09
C GLN A 179 5.87 -12.89 -21.19
N LYS A 180 5.79 -14.06 -20.58
CA LYS A 180 6.86 -15.07 -20.50
C LYS A 180 8.16 -14.54 -19.87
N ILE A 181 8.06 -13.52 -19.03
CA ILE A 181 9.16 -12.98 -18.23
C ILE A 181 9.33 -13.82 -16.98
N PHE A 182 8.22 -14.15 -16.30
CA PHE A 182 8.22 -14.95 -15.08
C PHE A 182 7.96 -16.43 -15.37
N SER A 183 8.49 -17.28 -14.51
CA SER A 183 8.25 -18.70 -14.51
C SER A 183 6.77 -19.01 -14.25
N PRO A 184 6.18 -20.01 -14.95
CA PRO A 184 4.77 -20.33 -14.79
C PRO A 184 4.50 -20.93 -13.41
N ALA A 185 3.66 -20.24 -12.62
CA ALA A 185 3.15 -20.71 -11.33
C ALA A 185 1.87 -19.93 -10.99
N PRO A 186 1.05 -20.37 -10.01
CA PRO A 186 -0.09 -19.60 -9.57
C PRO A 186 0.37 -18.21 -9.05
N ALA A 187 -0.16 -17.14 -9.65
CA ALA A 187 0.28 -15.76 -9.36
C ALA A 187 0.12 -15.39 -7.88
N GLU A 188 -0.93 -15.86 -7.23
CA GLU A 188 -1.13 -15.65 -5.78
C GLU A 188 -0.04 -16.34 -4.95
N HIS A 189 0.37 -17.54 -5.34
CA HIS A 189 1.44 -18.26 -4.64
C HIS A 189 2.77 -17.52 -4.77
N GLN A 190 3.11 -17.04 -5.98
CA GLN A 190 4.31 -16.23 -6.20
C GLN A 190 4.27 -14.91 -5.41
N ALA A 191 3.12 -14.24 -5.34
CA ALA A 191 2.95 -13.04 -4.52
C ALA A 191 3.24 -13.30 -3.04
N ARG A 192 2.75 -14.41 -2.48
CA ARG A 192 3.02 -14.80 -1.08
C ARG A 192 4.49 -15.14 -0.83
N ILE A 193 5.15 -15.81 -1.78
CA ILE A 193 6.60 -16.10 -1.70
C ILE A 193 7.39 -14.79 -1.72
N LEU A 194 7.04 -13.82 -2.57
CA LEU A 194 7.70 -12.53 -2.60
C LEU A 194 7.62 -11.81 -1.24
N LEU A 195 6.43 -11.77 -0.64
CA LEU A 195 6.24 -11.16 0.67
C LEU A 195 7.09 -11.85 1.76
N SER A 196 7.16 -13.19 1.74
CA SER A 196 7.99 -13.95 2.67
C SER A 196 9.49 -13.69 2.46
N LEU A 197 9.94 -13.59 1.21
CA LEU A 197 11.31 -13.22 0.86
C LEU A 197 11.67 -11.84 1.42
N GLN A 198 10.84 -10.84 1.15
CA GLN A 198 11.06 -9.47 1.64
C GLN A 198 11.12 -9.45 3.17
N GLN A 199 10.16 -10.10 3.84
CA GLN A 199 10.12 -10.17 5.29
C GLN A 199 11.39 -10.79 5.87
N THR A 200 11.87 -11.90 5.31
CA THR A 200 13.09 -12.56 5.77
C THR A 200 14.32 -11.66 5.59
N ARG A 201 14.47 -11.03 4.43
CA ARG A 201 15.58 -10.12 4.15
C ARG A 201 15.58 -8.89 5.04
N LEU A 202 14.42 -8.29 5.25
CA LEU A 202 14.26 -7.12 6.11
C LEU A 202 14.44 -7.47 7.60
N ALA A 203 13.98 -8.65 8.04
CA ALA A 203 14.23 -9.13 9.40
C ALA A 203 15.72 -9.30 9.66
N ASN A 204 16.47 -9.91 8.74
CA ASN A 204 17.92 -10.04 8.85
C ASN A 204 18.60 -8.66 8.92
N TRP A 205 18.22 -7.72 8.05
CA TRP A 205 18.74 -6.35 8.10
C TRP A 205 18.52 -5.66 9.44
N VAL A 206 17.32 -5.81 10.03
CA VAL A 206 17.02 -5.27 11.37
C VAL A 206 17.85 -5.97 12.45
N MET A 207 17.98 -7.32 12.39
CA MET A 207 18.78 -8.10 13.36
C MET A 207 20.27 -7.77 13.29
N ASP A 208 20.80 -7.46 12.12
CA ASP A 208 22.20 -7.04 11.91
C ASP A 208 22.44 -5.58 12.30
N GLY A 209 21.46 -4.92 12.89
CA GLY A 209 21.55 -3.54 13.38
C GLY A 209 21.46 -2.50 12.28
N MET A 210 20.81 -2.82 11.14
CA MET A 210 20.57 -1.91 10.01
C MET A 210 21.87 -1.30 9.44
N LYS A 211 22.94 -2.08 9.38
CA LYS A 211 24.27 -1.62 8.97
C LYS A 211 24.40 -1.45 7.45
N GLU A 212 23.71 -2.29 6.70
CA GLU A 212 23.71 -2.23 5.24
C GLU A 212 22.90 -1.02 4.77
N SER A 213 23.36 -0.34 3.71
CA SER A 213 22.63 0.81 3.15
C SER A 213 21.28 0.38 2.56
N HIS A 214 20.31 1.28 2.58
CA HIS A 214 18.98 1.02 1.99
C HIS A 214 19.08 0.57 0.53
N GLU A 215 19.96 1.22 -0.24
CA GLU A 215 20.20 0.88 -1.65
C GLU A 215 20.70 -0.56 -1.80
N ALA A 216 21.69 -0.96 -1.00
CA ALA A 216 22.24 -2.32 -1.05
C ALA A 216 21.21 -3.38 -0.67
N VAL A 217 20.37 -3.12 0.35
CA VAL A 217 19.25 -3.99 0.74
C VAL A 217 18.25 -4.13 -0.40
N ILE A 218 17.84 -3.03 -1.02
CA ILE A 218 16.89 -3.01 -2.13
C ILE A 218 17.46 -3.80 -3.31
N LEU A 219 18.67 -3.49 -3.76
CA LEU A 219 19.33 -4.17 -4.88
C LEU A 219 19.47 -5.68 -4.62
N GLY A 220 19.80 -6.07 -3.38
CA GLY A 220 19.89 -7.48 -2.98
C GLY A 220 18.55 -8.19 -3.09
N ILE A 221 17.46 -7.58 -2.58
CA ILE A 221 16.10 -8.15 -2.67
C ILE A 221 15.62 -8.20 -4.12
N GLN A 222 15.93 -7.18 -4.93
CA GLN A 222 15.61 -7.16 -6.36
C GLN A 222 16.33 -8.28 -7.12
N ALA A 223 17.62 -8.52 -6.82
CA ALA A 223 18.36 -9.61 -7.43
C ALA A 223 17.77 -10.98 -7.06
N ASP A 224 17.36 -11.16 -5.79
CA ASP A 224 16.69 -12.39 -5.34
C ASP A 224 15.32 -12.56 -6.00
N PHE A 225 14.56 -11.48 -6.16
CA PHE A 225 13.30 -11.48 -6.93
C PHE A 225 13.52 -11.99 -8.36
N ILE A 226 14.53 -11.44 -9.06
CA ILE A 226 14.84 -11.85 -10.43
C ILE A 226 15.22 -13.33 -10.49
N ARG A 227 16.08 -13.81 -9.57
CA ARG A 227 16.52 -15.23 -9.54
C ARG A 227 15.37 -16.19 -9.29
N LEU A 228 14.45 -15.83 -8.41
CA LEU A 228 13.37 -16.74 -7.98
C LEU A 228 12.19 -16.77 -8.96
N PHE A 229 11.86 -15.65 -9.56
CA PHE A 229 10.62 -15.54 -10.31
C PHE A 229 10.81 -15.47 -11.83
N CYS A 230 11.95 -14.97 -12.30
CA CYS A 230 12.17 -14.82 -13.73
C CYS A 230 12.58 -16.12 -14.42
N ARG A 231 12.30 -16.19 -15.72
CA ARG A 231 12.81 -17.26 -16.60
C ARG A 231 14.29 -17.05 -16.91
N PRO A 232 15.06 -18.10 -17.27
CA PRO A 232 16.48 -18.00 -17.55
C PRO A 232 16.85 -16.89 -18.55
N GLU A 233 16.04 -16.69 -19.57
CA GLU A 233 16.28 -15.68 -20.61
C GLU A 233 16.13 -14.24 -20.07
N ALA A 234 15.23 -14.04 -19.10
CA ALA A 234 15.08 -12.76 -18.43
C ALA A 234 16.18 -12.56 -17.38
N ILE A 235 16.53 -13.58 -16.61
CA ILE A 235 17.65 -13.55 -15.66
C ILE A 235 18.93 -13.09 -16.36
N ALA A 236 19.28 -13.69 -17.51
CA ALA A 236 20.48 -13.35 -18.29
C ALA A 236 20.53 -11.89 -18.78
N LYS A 237 19.37 -11.22 -18.87
CA LYS A 237 19.27 -9.81 -19.28
C LYS A 237 19.27 -8.83 -18.11
N LEU A 238 18.74 -9.26 -16.96
CA LEU A 238 18.46 -8.39 -15.82
C LEU A 238 19.56 -8.43 -14.77
N LEU A 239 20.24 -9.56 -14.61
CA LEU A 239 21.37 -9.69 -13.70
C LEU A 239 22.70 -9.40 -14.41
N SER A 240 23.73 -9.10 -13.61
CA SER A 240 25.12 -9.02 -14.04
C SER A 240 25.62 -10.37 -14.56
N ALA A 241 26.68 -10.37 -15.35
CA ALA A 241 27.22 -11.59 -15.98
C ALA A 241 27.66 -12.66 -14.97
N ASP A 242 28.14 -12.24 -13.79
CA ASP A 242 28.49 -13.12 -12.67
C ASP A 242 27.25 -13.57 -11.84
N GLY A 243 26.07 -13.02 -12.15
CA GLY A 243 24.85 -13.28 -11.42
C GLY A 243 24.80 -12.74 -9.99
N ALA A 244 25.82 -11.98 -9.55
CA ALA A 244 25.94 -11.51 -8.18
C ALA A 244 24.92 -10.42 -7.83
N GLY A 245 24.54 -9.59 -8.81
CA GLY A 245 23.62 -8.48 -8.62
C GLY A 245 22.85 -8.14 -9.89
N MET A 246 22.17 -7.00 -9.88
CA MET A 246 21.49 -6.47 -11.06
C MET A 246 22.49 -5.89 -12.06
N SER A 247 22.18 -6.00 -13.36
CA SER A 247 23.02 -5.40 -14.38
C SER A 247 22.93 -3.86 -14.32
N GLU A 248 24.03 -3.16 -14.62
CA GLU A 248 24.05 -1.68 -14.67
C GLU A 248 22.95 -1.12 -15.58
N LYS A 249 22.62 -1.82 -16.68
CA LYS A 249 21.57 -1.43 -17.61
C LYS A 249 20.20 -1.50 -16.95
N THR A 250 19.98 -2.48 -16.09
CA THR A 250 18.72 -2.63 -15.33
C THR A 250 18.62 -1.56 -14.26
N ILE A 251 19.69 -1.35 -13.48
CA ILE A 251 19.73 -0.32 -12.42
C ILE A 251 19.44 1.08 -12.97
N LYS A 252 19.96 1.43 -14.15
CA LYS A 252 19.73 2.75 -14.78
C LYS A 252 18.29 2.98 -15.26
N LYS A 253 17.44 1.94 -15.27
CA LYS A 253 16.06 2.01 -15.80
C LYS A 253 14.99 1.99 -14.71
N ILE A 254 15.35 1.66 -13.50
CA ILE A 254 14.48 1.67 -12.31
C ILE A 254 14.79 2.88 -11.42
#